data_90d8cb677c91b2c4009e22f718b765cc
#
_entry.id   90d8cb677c91b2c4009e22f718b765cc
#
_cell.length_a   1.000
_cell.length_b   1.000
_cell.length_c   1.000
_cell.angle_alpha   90.00
_cell.angle_beta   90.00
_cell.angle_gamma   90.00
#
_symmetry.space_group_name_H-M   'P 1'
#
loop_
_entity.id
_entity.type
_entity.pdbx_description
1 polymer ?
#
loop_
_entity_poly.entity_id
_entity_poly.type
_entity_poly.pdbx_seq_one_letter_code
_entity_poly.pdbx_strand_id
1 'polypeptide(L)'
;MNSLSYHESHSHGSLGLPFQAYSQEDPYGQYFVPYHWHEEVEFIYVTKGSLVLRTQNRTRLLQEGHIYFINPGTLHGLFGNSPFSHHYALVFRLDMLNFLQTDSCQTSYLVPLCTGKYLFPDSEALAPELTAQIAALIKKAADEYRNCDTSLTAALSIKITLLQILELLFASQSFIPGTQAGETSGDVNPLKAVFSYIESHYGEKISLEDLAGTIHMNRNYFCRFFKEKAGKTPFSYLNEYRVNQDRKSVV
;
A
#
# COMPACT_ATOMS: atom_id res chain seq x y z
N MET A 1 -0.50 20.00 -4.90
CA MET A 1 -0.32 19.45 -3.56
C MET A 1 -1.63 18.88 -3.08
N ASN A 2 -1.61 17.62 -2.72
CA ASN A 2 -2.64 16.75 -2.18
C ASN A 2 -3.95 16.62 -2.96
N SER A 3 -3.91 15.70 -3.92
CA SER A 3 -5.08 14.98 -4.40
C SER A 3 -5.72 14.25 -3.21
N LEU A 4 -6.98 14.58 -2.90
CA LEU A 4 -7.72 13.98 -1.79
C LEU A 4 -8.53 12.74 -2.23
N SER A 5 -8.09 12.06 -3.27
CA SER A 5 -8.47 10.68 -3.53
C SER A 5 -7.72 9.80 -2.54
N TYR A 6 -8.40 8.93 -1.81
CA TYR A 6 -7.72 7.88 -1.04
C TYR A 6 -7.08 6.83 -1.96
N HIS A 7 -7.54 6.73 -3.19
CA HIS A 7 -6.79 6.06 -4.25
C HIS A 7 -5.63 6.97 -4.65
N GLU A 8 -4.43 6.49 -4.45
CA GLU A 8 -3.24 7.18 -4.91
C GLU A 8 -3.15 7.04 -6.43
N SER A 9 -3.55 8.10 -7.14
CA SER A 9 -3.49 8.13 -8.60
C SER A 9 -2.06 8.34 -9.14
N HIS A 10 -1.10 8.54 -8.24
CA HIS A 10 0.31 8.66 -8.60
C HIS A 10 0.91 7.26 -8.77
N SER A 11 1.37 6.94 -9.97
CA SER A 11 2.09 5.70 -10.23
C SER A 11 3.48 5.78 -9.59
N HIS A 12 3.80 4.83 -8.73
CA HIS A 12 5.13 4.72 -8.15
C HIS A 12 6.12 4.19 -9.20
N GLY A 13 7.20 4.97 -9.42
CA GLY A 13 8.21 4.65 -10.43
C GLY A 13 7.84 5.13 -11.83
N SER A 14 8.33 4.44 -12.85
CA SER A 14 8.15 4.76 -14.27
C SER A 14 7.56 3.58 -15.03
N LEU A 15 7.13 3.80 -16.29
CA LEU A 15 6.71 2.72 -17.19
C LEU A 15 7.79 1.65 -17.39
N GLY A 16 9.08 2.05 -17.36
CA GLY A 16 10.21 1.13 -17.52
C GLY A 16 10.60 0.41 -16.24
N LEU A 17 10.30 1.00 -15.08
CA LEU A 17 10.56 0.43 -13.76
C LEU A 17 9.44 0.84 -12.80
N PRO A 18 8.35 0.06 -12.68
CA PRO A 18 7.24 0.34 -11.76
C PRO A 18 7.63 -0.03 -10.32
N PHE A 19 8.63 0.65 -9.80
CA PHE A 19 9.23 0.51 -8.49
C PHE A 19 9.67 1.87 -7.98
N GLN A 20 9.41 2.16 -6.72
CA GLN A 20 9.86 3.36 -6.03
C GLN A 20 10.43 2.95 -4.67
N ALA A 21 11.58 3.52 -4.31
CA ALA A 21 12.13 3.39 -2.97
C ALA A 21 12.19 4.76 -2.29
N TYR A 22 11.79 4.79 -1.05
CA TYR A 22 11.86 5.95 -0.18
C TYR A 22 12.81 5.67 0.98
N SER A 23 13.59 6.67 1.37
CA SER A 23 14.40 6.69 2.58
C SER A 23 14.02 7.95 3.34
N GLN A 24 13.30 7.81 4.43
CA GLN A 24 12.65 8.92 5.11
C GLN A 24 13.18 9.08 6.53
N GLU A 25 13.63 10.28 6.84
CA GLU A 25 14.01 10.70 8.19
C GLU A 25 12.92 11.59 8.77
N ASP A 26 12.59 11.37 10.03
CA ASP A 26 11.63 12.20 10.79
C ASP A 26 12.29 12.74 12.07
N PRO A 27 12.96 13.90 11.98
CA PRO A 27 13.67 14.47 13.14
C PRO A 27 12.75 14.84 14.30
N TYR A 28 11.46 15.07 14.03
CA TYR A 28 10.53 15.64 15.01
C TYR A 28 9.40 14.70 15.42
N GLY A 29 9.29 13.49 14.86
CA GLY A 29 8.17 12.60 15.09
C GLY A 29 6.86 13.10 14.47
N GLN A 30 6.96 13.85 13.37
CA GLN A 30 5.83 14.50 12.71
C GLN A 30 5.58 13.95 11.30
N TYR A 31 6.21 12.84 10.94
CA TYR A 31 6.00 12.21 9.65
C TYR A 31 4.51 11.95 9.44
N PHE A 32 4.02 12.30 8.26
CA PHE A 32 2.59 12.23 7.97
C PHE A 32 2.33 11.83 6.54
N VAL A 33 1.84 10.62 6.36
CA VAL A 33 1.22 10.15 5.11
C VAL A 33 -0.26 9.92 5.41
N PRO A 34 -1.16 10.69 4.79
CA PRO A 34 -2.59 10.55 5.02
C PRO A 34 -3.10 9.19 4.56
N TYR A 35 -4.30 8.80 5.00
CA TYR A 35 -4.93 7.59 4.50
C TYR A 35 -5.00 7.58 2.99
N HIS A 36 -4.52 6.49 2.39
CA HIS A 36 -4.55 6.21 0.96
C HIS A 36 -4.52 4.71 0.70
N TRP A 37 -4.76 4.30 -0.53
CA TRP A 37 -4.55 2.94 -0.99
C TRP A 37 -4.06 2.97 -2.44
N HIS A 38 -3.30 1.96 -2.84
CA HIS A 38 -2.73 1.79 -4.17
C HIS A 38 -2.71 0.29 -4.53
N GLU A 39 -2.54 -0.02 -5.82
CA GLU A 39 -2.49 -1.39 -6.34
C GLU A 39 -1.12 -2.04 -6.15
N GLU A 40 -0.13 -1.27 -5.77
CA GLU A 40 1.22 -1.74 -5.48
C GLU A 40 1.26 -2.43 -4.11
N VAL A 41 2.26 -3.28 -3.95
CA VAL A 41 2.68 -3.78 -2.64
C VAL A 41 3.65 -2.78 -2.03
N GLU A 42 3.63 -2.60 -0.70
CA GLU A 42 4.60 -1.77 -0.01
C GLU A 42 5.30 -2.56 1.09
N PHE A 43 6.65 -2.47 1.14
CA PHE A 43 7.49 -3.02 2.19
C PHE A 43 8.09 -1.87 2.98
N ILE A 44 7.81 -1.82 4.29
CA ILE A 44 8.35 -0.81 5.20
C ILE A 44 9.35 -1.50 6.12
N TYR A 45 10.57 -0.96 6.21
CA TYR A 45 11.58 -1.38 7.18
C TYR A 45 11.99 -0.21 8.06
N VAL A 46 11.70 -0.31 9.35
CA VAL A 46 12.06 0.72 10.35
C VAL A 46 13.48 0.46 10.84
N THR A 47 14.40 1.36 10.51
CA THR A 47 15.82 1.24 10.89
C THR A 47 16.15 1.95 12.18
N LYS A 48 15.31 2.91 12.60
CA LYS A 48 15.49 3.67 13.84
C LYS A 48 14.17 4.23 14.34
N GLY A 49 13.96 4.17 15.64
CA GLY A 49 12.77 4.74 16.29
C GLY A 49 11.48 3.98 15.99
N SER A 50 10.39 4.71 15.81
CA SER A 50 9.08 4.10 15.60
C SER A 50 8.12 5.01 14.85
N LEU A 51 7.15 4.39 14.17
CA LEU A 51 6.06 5.01 13.41
C LEU A 51 4.74 4.35 13.80
N VAL A 52 3.62 4.98 13.51
CA VAL A 52 2.29 4.39 13.66
C VAL A 52 1.71 4.13 12.28
N LEU A 53 1.47 2.87 11.98
CA LEU A 53 0.68 2.44 10.82
C LEU A 53 -0.78 2.31 11.24
N ARG A 54 -1.65 3.00 10.54
CA ARG A 54 -3.10 2.85 10.69
C ARG A 54 -3.67 2.26 9.41
N THR A 55 -4.33 1.13 9.54
CA THR A 55 -5.14 0.53 8.49
C THR A 55 -6.62 0.66 8.86
N GLN A 56 -7.52 0.24 7.97
CA GLN A 56 -8.95 0.28 8.22
C GLN A 56 -9.36 -0.35 9.55
N ASN A 57 -8.73 -1.46 9.95
CA ASN A 57 -9.15 -2.29 11.07
C ASN A 57 -8.17 -2.29 12.25
N ARG A 58 -6.97 -1.76 12.08
CA ARG A 58 -5.90 -1.87 13.08
C ARG A 58 -5.02 -0.63 13.12
N THR A 59 -4.56 -0.30 14.31
CA THR A 59 -3.46 0.63 14.54
C THR A 59 -2.28 -0.19 15.07
N ARG A 60 -1.11 -0.04 14.45
CA ARG A 60 0.11 -0.77 14.82
C ARG A 60 1.25 0.20 15.06
N LEU A 61 2.04 -0.07 16.10
CA LEU A 61 3.30 0.59 16.31
C LEU A 61 4.38 -0.16 15.52
N LEU A 62 4.96 0.52 14.55
CA LEU A 62 6.09 0.02 13.77
C LEU A 62 7.35 0.33 14.52
N GLN A 63 8.06 -0.69 15.01
CA GLN A 63 9.25 -0.55 15.84
C GLN A 63 10.53 -0.75 15.04
N GLU A 64 11.64 -0.21 15.57
CA GLU A 64 12.98 -0.43 15.04
C GLU A 64 13.29 -1.92 14.86
N GLY A 65 13.91 -2.26 13.76
CA GLY A 65 14.29 -3.64 13.39
C GLY A 65 13.18 -4.46 12.74
N HIS A 66 11.94 -3.96 12.69
CA HIS A 66 10.82 -4.71 12.12
C HIS A 66 10.53 -4.32 10.67
N ILE A 67 10.01 -5.27 9.92
CA ILE A 67 9.53 -5.12 8.55
C ILE A 67 8.01 -5.23 8.56
N TYR A 68 7.34 -4.41 7.76
CA TYR A 68 5.90 -4.43 7.60
C TYR A 68 5.55 -4.50 6.12
N PHE A 69 4.57 -5.34 5.81
CA PHE A 69 4.08 -5.51 4.45
C PHE A 69 2.67 -4.94 4.36
N ILE A 70 2.45 -4.11 3.36
CA ILE A 70 1.14 -3.59 2.99
C ILE A 70 0.74 -4.29 1.70
N ASN A 71 -0.30 -5.11 1.78
CA ASN A 71 -0.83 -5.82 0.62
C ASN A 71 -1.54 -4.84 -0.34
N PRO A 72 -1.55 -5.13 -1.65
CA PRO A 72 -2.25 -4.32 -2.64
C PRO A 72 -3.67 -3.97 -2.21
N GLY A 73 -4.05 -2.74 -2.43
CA GLY A 73 -5.37 -2.24 -2.12
C GLY A 73 -5.71 -2.09 -0.63
N THR A 74 -4.77 -2.21 0.27
CA THR A 74 -4.99 -1.95 1.70
C THR A 74 -5.08 -0.45 1.97
N LEU A 75 -6.20 0.03 2.53
CA LEU A 75 -6.30 1.42 3.01
C LEU A 75 -5.40 1.59 4.23
N HIS A 76 -4.44 2.49 4.13
CA HIS A 76 -3.45 2.73 5.19
C HIS A 76 -3.01 4.19 5.26
N GLY A 77 -2.44 4.58 6.41
CA GLY A 77 -1.78 5.85 6.63
C GLY A 77 -0.62 5.65 7.60
N LEU A 78 0.46 6.42 7.42
CA LEU A 78 1.68 6.31 8.19
C LEU A 78 1.96 7.61 8.94
N PHE A 79 2.20 7.53 10.24
CA PHE A 79 2.31 8.68 11.14
C PHE A 79 3.58 8.59 11.98
N GLY A 80 4.25 9.71 12.18
CA GLY A 80 5.37 9.82 13.11
C GLY A 80 4.94 9.44 14.54
N ASN A 81 5.83 8.81 15.29
CA ASN A 81 5.62 8.47 16.70
C ASN A 81 6.79 8.87 17.59
N SER A 82 8.02 8.64 17.15
CA SER A 82 9.21 9.06 17.87
C SER A 82 10.06 10.02 17.04
N PRO A 83 10.70 11.02 17.65
CA PRO A 83 11.66 11.85 16.96
C PRO A 83 12.89 11.04 16.55
N PHE A 84 13.60 11.53 15.52
CA PHE A 84 14.77 10.86 14.94
C PHE A 84 14.50 9.45 14.42
N SER A 85 13.26 9.17 14.00
CA SER A 85 12.96 7.92 13.33
C SER A 85 13.45 7.91 11.89
N HIS A 86 13.76 6.72 11.39
CA HIS A 86 14.16 6.50 10.00
C HIS A 86 13.59 5.18 9.49
N HIS A 87 13.09 5.20 8.27
CA HIS A 87 12.59 3.99 7.62
C HIS A 87 12.84 3.99 6.12
N TYR A 88 12.88 2.79 5.54
CA TYR A 88 12.78 2.57 4.12
C TYR A 88 11.35 2.13 3.78
N ALA A 89 10.85 2.58 2.62
CA ALA A 89 9.63 2.04 2.01
C ALA A 89 9.93 1.69 0.55
N LEU A 90 9.60 0.46 0.15
CA LEU A 90 9.66 0.00 -1.24
C LEU A 90 8.23 -0.18 -1.73
N VAL A 91 7.84 0.56 -2.75
CA VAL A 91 6.51 0.50 -3.36
C VAL A 91 6.66 0.02 -4.79
N PHE A 92 5.99 -1.08 -5.16
CA PHE A 92 6.16 -1.67 -6.48
C PHE A 92 4.97 -2.52 -6.90
N ARG A 93 4.78 -2.64 -8.21
CA ARG A 93 3.78 -3.54 -8.79
C ARG A 93 4.31 -4.97 -8.83
N LEU A 94 3.54 -5.92 -8.30
CA LEU A 94 3.92 -7.34 -8.32
C LEU A 94 4.10 -7.88 -9.74
N ASP A 95 3.31 -7.41 -10.69
CA ASP A 95 3.36 -7.86 -12.09
C ASP A 95 4.67 -7.49 -12.81
N MET A 96 5.47 -6.55 -12.25
CA MET A 96 6.82 -6.28 -12.77
C MET A 96 7.78 -7.47 -12.66
N LEU A 97 7.46 -8.43 -11.78
CA LEU A 97 8.25 -9.64 -11.57
C LEU A 97 7.81 -10.80 -12.47
N ASN A 98 6.74 -10.64 -13.24
CA ASN A 98 6.24 -11.67 -14.14
C ASN A 98 7.24 -12.04 -15.23
N PHE A 99 7.30 -13.31 -15.55
CA PHE A 99 8.06 -13.84 -16.69
C PHE A 99 7.20 -13.82 -17.95
N LEU A 100 7.84 -13.68 -19.11
CA LEU A 100 7.15 -13.72 -20.41
C LEU A 100 6.53 -15.09 -20.70
N GLN A 101 7.21 -16.15 -20.28
CA GLN A 101 6.71 -17.53 -20.41
C GLN A 101 6.07 -17.98 -19.12
N THR A 102 4.92 -18.64 -19.24
CA THR A 102 4.21 -19.24 -18.11
C THR A 102 4.86 -20.59 -17.78
N ASP A 103 5.80 -20.56 -16.86
CA ASP A 103 6.45 -21.74 -16.31
C ASP A 103 5.92 -22.10 -14.90
N SER A 104 6.53 -23.07 -14.24
CA SER A 104 6.17 -23.45 -12.87
C SER A 104 6.42 -22.35 -11.86
N CYS A 105 7.43 -21.50 -12.06
CA CYS A 105 7.71 -20.37 -11.20
C CYS A 105 6.58 -19.33 -11.28
N GLN A 106 6.17 -18.98 -12.51
CA GLN A 106 5.06 -18.07 -12.75
C GLN A 106 3.76 -18.59 -12.12
N THR A 107 3.41 -19.86 -12.37
CA THR A 107 2.12 -20.42 -11.96
C THR A 107 2.03 -20.74 -10.46
N SER A 108 3.13 -21.18 -9.84
CA SER A 108 3.13 -21.62 -8.45
C SER A 108 3.36 -20.49 -7.45
N TYR A 109 4.04 -19.40 -7.85
CA TYR A 109 4.46 -18.34 -6.94
C TYR A 109 3.90 -16.98 -7.34
N LEU A 110 4.14 -16.49 -8.57
CA LEU A 110 3.83 -15.12 -8.93
C LEU A 110 2.33 -14.91 -9.19
N VAL A 111 1.68 -15.80 -9.94
CA VAL A 111 0.23 -15.71 -10.20
C VAL A 111 -0.58 -15.72 -8.90
N PRO A 112 -0.34 -16.61 -7.93
CA PRO A 112 -1.05 -16.58 -6.65
C PRO A 112 -0.89 -15.28 -5.87
N LEU A 113 0.28 -14.63 -5.92
CA LEU A 113 0.50 -13.32 -5.31
C LEU A 113 -0.24 -12.22 -6.06
N CYS A 114 -0.09 -12.16 -7.39
CA CYS A 114 -0.74 -11.15 -8.22
C CYS A 114 -2.28 -11.22 -8.16
N THR A 115 -2.84 -12.42 -7.93
CA THR A 115 -4.29 -12.63 -7.83
C THR A 115 -4.83 -12.53 -6.40
N GLY A 116 -3.97 -12.25 -5.41
CA GLY A 116 -4.37 -12.19 -4.00
C GLY A 116 -4.72 -13.52 -3.38
N LYS A 117 -4.40 -14.66 -4.02
CA LYS A 117 -4.53 -15.99 -3.42
C LYS A 117 -3.57 -16.19 -2.25
N TYR A 118 -2.40 -15.56 -2.31
CA TYR A 118 -1.47 -15.40 -1.22
C TYR A 118 -1.30 -13.93 -0.88
N LEU A 119 -1.24 -13.64 0.42
CA LEU A 119 -0.98 -12.31 0.97
C LEU A 119 0.33 -12.32 1.74
N PHE A 120 1.02 -11.19 1.75
CA PHE A 120 2.20 -10.99 2.58
C PHE A 120 1.83 -11.09 4.06
N PRO A 121 2.72 -11.66 4.88
CA PRO A 121 2.43 -11.94 6.28
C PRO A 121 2.38 -10.68 7.14
N ASP A 122 1.81 -10.82 8.33
CA ASP A 122 2.04 -9.87 9.39
C ASP A 122 3.50 -9.96 9.88
N SER A 123 4.12 -8.83 10.12
CA SER A 123 5.54 -8.72 10.51
C SER A 123 5.90 -9.51 11.76
N GLU A 124 4.97 -9.62 12.71
CA GLU A 124 5.16 -10.34 13.97
C GLU A 124 5.28 -11.85 13.78
N ALA A 125 4.93 -12.36 12.60
CA ALA A 125 5.03 -13.77 12.26
C ALA A 125 6.41 -14.19 11.73
N LEU A 126 7.32 -13.24 11.46
CA LEU A 126 8.64 -13.53 10.90
C LEU A 126 9.65 -13.86 12.00
N ALA A 127 10.43 -14.92 11.79
CA ALA A 127 11.58 -15.22 12.64
C ALA A 127 12.64 -14.09 12.56
N PRO A 128 13.38 -13.81 13.64
CA PRO A 128 14.37 -12.73 13.66
C PRO A 128 15.43 -12.83 12.58
N GLU A 129 15.90 -14.05 12.30
CA GLU A 129 16.91 -14.32 11.27
C GLU A 129 16.39 -14.01 9.87
N LEU A 130 15.15 -14.38 9.60
CA LEU A 130 14.48 -14.08 8.33
C LEU A 130 14.25 -12.57 8.19
N THR A 131 13.83 -11.91 9.26
CA THR A 131 13.66 -10.44 9.30
C THR A 131 14.96 -9.74 8.95
N ALA A 132 16.08 -10.17 9.54
CA ALA A 132 17.39 -9.58 9.26
C ALA A 132 17.82 -9.75 7.79
N GLN A 133 17.58 -10.92 7.21
CA GLN A 133 17.88 -11.20 5.80
C GLN A 133 17.05 -10.32 4.86
N ILE A 134 15.74 -10.24 5.09
CA ILE A 134 14.84 -9.40 4.27
C ILE A 134 15.17 -7.92 4.46
N ALA A 135 15.49 -7.47 5.67
CA ALA A 135 15.92 -6.09 5.94
C ALA A 135 17.16 -5.69 5.15
N ALA A 136 18.15 -6.57 5.05
CA ALA A 136 19.34 -6.34 4.23
C ALA A 136 18.99 -6.21 2.74
N LEU A 137 18.07 -7.03 2.24
CA LEU A 137 17.60 -6.97 0.85
C LEU A 137 16.78 -5.70 0.58
N ILE A 138 15.94 -5.25 1.52
CA ILE A 138 15.21 -3.98 1.39
C ILE A 138 16.18 -2.80 1.27
N LYS A 139 17.20 -2.74 2.12
CA LYS A 139 18.26 -1.71 2.03
C LYS A 139 18.98 -1.76 0.68
N LYS A 140 19.37 -2.96 0.25
CA LYS A 140 20.03 -3.16 -1.05
C LYS A 140 19.16 -2.64 -2.19
N ALA A 141 17.86 -2.98 -2.23
CA ALA A 141 16.96 -2.51 -3.29
C ALA A 141 16.82 -0.98 -3.28
N ALA A 142 16.77 -0.35 -2.08
CA ALA A 142 16.71 1.10 -1.95
C ALA A 142 18.00 1.78 -2.42
N ASP A 143 19.16 1.21 -2.13
CA ASP A 143 20.45 1.73 -2.58
C ASP A 143 20.62 1.58 -4.11
N GLU A 144 20.21 0.46 -4.68
CA GLU A 144 20.21 0.27 -6.15
C GLU A 144 19.25 1.26 -6.84
N TYR A 145 18.10 1.53 -6.26
CA TYR A 145 17.16 2.52 -6.81
C TYR A 145 17.75 3.93 -6.80
N ARG A 146 18.48 4.31 -5.76
CA ARG A 146 19.17 5.62 -5.68
C ARG A 146 20.19 5.79 -6.81
N ASN A 147 20.77 4.70 -7.29
CA ASN A 147 21.76 4.67 -8.34
C ASN A 147 21.18 4.36 -9.74
N CYS A 148 19.85 4.29 -9.89
CA CYS A 148 19.20 3.87 -11.16
C CYS A 148 19.61 4.71 -12.37
N ASP A 149 19.85 6.00 -12.21
CA ASP A 149 20.21 6.89 -13.31
C ASP A 149 21.66 6.70 -13.81
N THR A 150 22.49 6.06 -13.00
CA THR A 150 23.94 5.89 -13.27
C THR A 150 24.36 4.45 -13.48
N SER A 151 23.57 3.48 -13.00
CA SER A 151 23.89 2.06 -13.07
C SER A 151 23.08 1.35 -14.15
N LEU A 152 23.77 0.75 -15.12
CA LEU A 152 23.15 -0.04 -16.19
C LEU A 152 22.41 -1.29 -15.71
N THR A 153 22.72 -1.78 -14.50
CA THR A 153 22.17 -3.03 -13.95
C THR A 153 21.23 -2.81 -12.79
N ALA A 154 20.98 -1.57 -12.36
CA ALA A 154 20.17 -1.28 -11.16
C ALA A 154 18.76 -1.90 -11.23
N ALA A 155 18.06 -1.73 -12.35
CA ALA A 155 16.74 -2.31 -12.54
C ALA A 155 16.73 -3.86 -12.47
N LEU A 156 17.77 -4.50 -13.02
CA LEU A 156 17.94 -5.95 -12.91
C LEU A 156 18.26 -6.38 -11.48
N SER A 157 19.16 -5.66 -10.81
CA SER A 157 19.52 -5.90 -9.40
C SER A 157 18.32 -5.76 -8.48
N ILE A 158 17.46 -4.75 -8.67
CA ILE A 158 16.21 -4.58 -7.93
C ILE A 158 15.30 -5.78 -8.12
N LYS A 159 15.05 -6.21 -9.36
CA LYS A 159 14.20 -7.40 -9.63
C LYS A 159 14.75 -8.66 -8.97
N ILE A 160 16.05 -8.93 -9.09
CA ILE A 160 16.70 -10.06 -8.43
C ILE A 160 16.50 -9.99 -6.92
N THR A 161 16.70 -8.82 -6.32
CA THR A 161 16.56 -8.60 -4.88
C THR A 161 15.11 -8.83 -4.41
N LEU A 162 14.11 -8.35 -5.16
CA LEU A 162 12.71 -8.61 -4.85
C LEU A 162 12.35 -10.09 -4.96
N LEU A 163 12.85 -10.79 -5.99
CA LEU A 163 12.65 -12.24 -6.14
C LEU A 163 13.32 -13.02 -5.00
N GLN A 164 14.49 -12.60 -4.51
CA GLN A 164 15.13 -13.18 -3.33
C GLN A 164 14.28 -13.01 -2.05
N ILE A 165 13.64 -11.85 -1.86
CA ILE A 165 12.69 -11.65 -0.75
C ILE A 165 11.51 -12.62 -0.87
N LEU A 166 10.93 -12.78 -2.07
CA LEU A 166 9.85 -13.72 -2.30
C LEU A 166 10.28 -15.16 -2.03
N GLU A 167 11.46 -15.56 -2.50
CA GLU A 167 12.04 -16.88 -2.24
C GLU A 167 12.13 -17.18 -0.75
N LEU A 168 12.68 -16.26 0.05
CA LEU A 168 12.79 -16.40 1.50
C LEU A 168 11.41 -16.55 2.17
N LEU A 169 10.42 -15.76 1.76
CA LEU A 169 9.07 -15.83 2.30
C LEU A 169 8.35 -17.12 1.91
N PHE A 170 8.55 -17.64 0.69
CA PHE A 170 8.00 -18.93 0.28
C PHE A 170 8.70 -20.10 0.97
N ALA A 171 10.02 -20.10 1.07
CA ALA A 171 10.80 -21.14 1.75
C ALA A 171 10.44 -21.24 3.24
N SER A 172 10.15 -20.12 3.90
CA SER A 172 9.70 -20.08 5.29
C SER A 172 8.19 -20.31 5.47
N GLN A 173 7.44 -20.50 4.38
CA GLN A 173 5.98 -20.66 4.39
C GLN A 173 5.26 -19.49 5.10
N SER A 174 5.80 -18.28 4.99
CA SER A 174 5.29 -17.10 5.71
C SER A 174 4.05 -16.49 5.07
N PHE A 175 3.77 -16.74 3.79
CA PHE A 175 2.57 -16.21 3.14
C PHE A 175 1.29 -16.76 3.76
N ILE A 176 0.27 -15.89 3.87
CA ILE A 176 -1.04 -16.28 4.37
C ILE A 176 -2.02 -16.50 3.20
N PRO A 177 -2.94 -17.47 3.29
CA PRO A 177 -3.99 -17.63 2.28
C PRO A 177 -4.84 -16.36 2.20
N GLY A 178 -4.98 -15.81 0.99
CA GLY A 178 -5.99 -14.82 0.72
C GLY A 178 -7.36 -15.50 0.75
N THR A 179 -8.34 -14.93 1.45
CA THR A 179 -9.74 -15.36 1.29
C THR A 179 -10.12 -15.12 -0.17
N GLN A 180 -10.63 -16.14 -0.85
CA GLN A 180 -11.11 -15.99 -2.22
C GLN A 180 -12.12 -14.84 -2.25
N ALA A 181 -11.85 -13.86 -3.10
CA ALA A 181 -12.73 -12.73 -3.34
C ALA A 181 -14.03 -13.19 -4.03
N GLY A 182 -14.75 -14.13 -3.44
CA GLY A 182 -15.95 -14.76 -3.99
C GLY A 182 -16.84 -15.45 -2.96
N GLU A 183 -16.34 -15.75 -1.75
CA GLU A 183 -17.13 -16.57 -0.80
C GLU A 183 -17.37 -15.96 0.60
N THR A 184 -16.85 -14.81 0.90
CA THR A 184 -17.34 -14.03 2.03
C THR A 184 -17.56 -12.59 1.60
N SER A 185 -18.82 -12.24 1.40
CA SER A 185 -19.33 -10.89 1.19
C SER A 185 -19.09 -9.95 2.41
N GLY A 186 -17.88 -9.99 2.99
CA GLY A 186 -17.53 -9.28 4.22
C GLY A 186 -16.28 -8.40 4.18
N ASP A 187 -15.33 -8.61 3.25
CA ASP A 187 -14.02 -7.92 3.27
C ASP A 187 -13.63 -7.19 1.98
N VAL A 188 -14.57 -6.89 1.10
CA VAL A 188 -14.38 -5.75 0.18
C VAL A 188 -14.39 -4.53 1.08
N ASN A 189 -13.24 -3.85 1.19
CA ASN A 189 -13.16 -2.60 1.94
C ASN A 189 -14.35 -1.72 1.55
N PRO A 190 -15.38 -1.55 2.41
CA PRO A 190 -16.60 -0.85 2.01
C PRO A 190 -16.30 0.57 1.54
N LEU A 191 -15.23 1.20 2.08
CA LEU A 191 -14.79 2.51 1.65
C LEU A 191 -14.26 2.53 0.21
N LYS A 192 -13.63 1.43 -0.28
CA LYS A 192 -13.21 1.37 -1.69
C LYS A 192 -14.40 1.51 -2.64
N ALA A 193 -15.50 0.79 -2.37
CA ALA A 193 -16.70 0.89 -3.18
C ALA A 193 -17.26 2.33 -3.17
N VAL A 194 -17.28 2.98 -2.01
CA VAL A 194 -17.70 4.38 -1.88
C VAL A 194 -16.77 5.32 -2.64
N PHE A 195 -15.45 5.13 -2.53
CA PHE A 195 -14.48 5.97 -3.23
C PHE A 195 -14.55 5.79 -4.75
N SER A 196 -14.60 4.55 -5.23
CA SER A 196 -14.79 4.26 -6.67
C SER A 196 -16.08 4.86 -7.22
N TYR A 197 -17.15 4.84 -6.43
CA TYR A 197 -18.41 5.49 -6.80
C TYR A 197 -18.23 7.01 -6.91
N ILE A 198 -17.59 7.65 -5.93
CA ILE A 198 -17.29 9.09 -5.97
C ILE A 198 -16.42 9.41 -7.19
N GLU A 199 -15.37 8.63 -7.46
CA GLU A 199 -14.44 8.82 -8.58
C GLU A 199 -15.14 8.74 -9.95
N SER A 200 -16.11 7.85 -10.10
CA SER A 200 -16.85 7.69 -11.36
C SER A 200 -18.01 8.68 -11.54
N HIS A 201 -18.52 9.29 -10.44
CA HIS A 201 -19.73 10.12 -10.49
C HIS A 201 -19.54 11.55 -9.90
N TYR A 202 -18.30 11.98 -9.57
CA TYR A 202 -18.07 13.26 -8.89
C TYR A 202 -18.63 14.49 -9.63
N GLY A 203 -18.73 14.41 -10.96
CA GLY A 203 -19.35 15.48 -11.79
C GLY A 203 -20.87 15.54 -11.67
N GLU A 204 -21.52 14.56 -11.07
CA GLU A 204 -22.96 14.44 -10.94
C GLU A 204 -23.43 14.85 -9.55
N LYS A 205 -24.77 14.94 -9.37
CA LYS A 205 -25.35 15.15 -8.05
C LYS A 205 -25.36 13.84 -7.28
N ILE A 206 -24.48 13.72 -6.29
CA ILE A 206 -24.39 12.55 -5.40
C ILE A 206 -25.08 12.86 -4.08
N SER A 207 -25.97 11.98 -3.64
CA SER A 207 -26.63 12.04 -2.32
C SER A 207 -25.92 11.13 -1.30
N LEU A 208 -26.23 11.30 -0.01
CA LEU A 208 -25.75 10.38 1.04
C LEU A 208 -26.35 8.98 0.89
N GLU A 209 -27.55 8.92 0.36
CA GLU A 209 -28.25 7.67 0.07
C GLU A 209 -27.53 6.88 -1.02
N ASP A 210 -27.04 7.54 -2.07
CA ASP A 210 -26.26 6.92 -3.14
C ASP A 210 -24.97 6.32 -2.57
N LEU A 211 -24.23 7.11 -1.79
CA LEU A 211 -22.99 6.66 -1.17
C LEU A 211 -23.21 5.51 -0.18
N ALA A 212 -24.23 5.60 0.68
CA ALA A 212 -24.57 4.55 1.63
C ALA A 212 -25.05 3.26 0.92
N GLY A 213 -25.76 3.43 -0.20
CA GLY A 213 -26.25 2.34 -1.04
C GLY A 213 -25.13 1.49 -1.65
N THR A 214 -23.96 2.09 -1.98
CA THR A 214 -22.79 1.34 -2.52
C THR A 214 -22.30 0.23 -1.60
N ILE A 215 -22.55 0.36 -0.30
CA ILE A 215 -22.11 -0.59 0.73
C ILE A 215 -23.27 -1.12 1.58
N HIS A 216 -24.49 -1.00 1.07
CA HIS A 216 -25.72 -1.50 1.72
C HIS A 216 -25.91 -1.02 3.17
N MET A 217 -25.46 0.19 3.49
CA MET A 217 -25.65 0.81 4.81
C MET A 217 -26.79 1.82 4.83
N ASN A 218 -27.44 1.98 5.98
CA ASN A 218 -28.35 3.11 6.15
C ASN A 218 -27.55 4.42 6.31
N ARG A 219 -28.13 5.54 5.89
CA ARG A 219 -27.50 6.86 5.86
C ARG A 219 -26.84 7.29 7.19
N ASN A 220 -27.53 7.07 8.32
CA ASN A 220 -27.03 7.53 9.62
C ASN A 220 -25.83 6.72 10.11
N TYR A 221 -25.85 5.40 9.88
CA TYR A 221 -24.74 4.53 10.18
C TYR A 221 -23.57 4.80 9.25
N PHE A 222 -23.83 4.96 7.95
CA PHE A 222 -22.83 5.31 6.94
C PHE A 222 -22.06 6.57 7.29
N CYS A 223 -22.73 7.67 7.67
CA CYS A 223 -22.05 8.93 8.03
C CYS A 223 -21.08 8.75 9.20
N ARG A 224 -21.46 8.00 10.22
CA ARG A 224 -20.60 7.69 11.37
C ARG A 224 -19.43 6.80 10.98
N PHE A 225 -19.73 5.71 10.27
CA PHE A 225 -18.75 4.77 9.73
C PHE A 225 -17.72 5.49 8.86
N PHE A 226 -18.17 6.26 7.87
CA PHE A 226 -17.27 6.98 6.98
C PHE A 226 -16.40 7.99 7.73
N LYS A 227 -16.99 8.77 8.64
CA LYS A 227 -16.22 9.74 9.44
C LYS A 227 -15.20 9.06 10.35
N GLU A 228 -15.54 7.93 10.97
CA GLU A 228 -14.64 7.15 11.82
C GLU A 228 -13.46 6.59 11.00
N LYS A 229 -13.75 6.03 9.82
CA LYS A 229 -12.75 5.34 8.98
C LYS A 229 -11.96 6.30 8.08
N ALA A 230 -12.58 7.35 7.56
CA ALA A 230 -11.98 8.31 6.63
C ALA A 230 -11.54 9.62 7.31
N GLY A 231 -11.79 9.79 8.60
CA GLY A 231 -11.41 10.99 9.35
C GLY A 231 -12.22 12.25 9.03
N LYS A 232 -13.13 12.22 8.06
CA LYS A 232 -13.97 13.35 7.61
C LYS A 232 -15.34 12.88 7.15
N THR A 233 -16.29 13.82 7.00
CA THR A 233 -17.63 13.47 6.53
C THR A 233 -17.62 13.12 5.03
N PRO A 234 -18.59 12.31 4.53
CA PRO A 234 -18.69 11.96 3.11
C PRO A 234 -18.73 13.19 2.18
N PHE A 235 -19.52 14.22 2.53
CA PHE A 235 -19.59 15.43 1.72
C PHE A 235 -18.34 16.31 1.80
N SER A 236 -17.67 16.36 2.95
CA SER A 236 -16.37 17.03 3.04
C SER A 236 -15.38 16.39 2.08
N TYR A 237 -15.34 15.06 2.04
CA TYR A 237 -14.51 14.31 1.11
C TYR A 237 -14.89 14.58 -0.36
N LEU A 238 -16.18 14.46 -0.71
CA LEU A 238 -16.68 14.70 -2.08
C LEU A 238 -16.33 16.10 -2.59
N ASN A 239 -16.53 17.12 -1.75
CA ASN A 239 -16.23 18.50 -2.13
C ASN A 239 -14.73 18.73 -2.33
N GLU A 240 -13.90 18.18 -1.46
CA GLU A 240 -12.44 18.23 -1.61
C GLU A 240 -11.99 17.49 -2.88
N TYR A 241 -12.59 16.33 -3.18
CA TYR A 241 -12.31 15.59 -4.40
C TYR A 241 -12.65 16.42 -5.65
N ARG A 242 -13.83 17.05 -5.71
CA ARG A 242 -14.26 17.94 -6.80
C ARG A 242 -13.29 19.08 -7.01
N VAL A 243 -12.94 19.82 -5.96
CA VAL A 243 -12.00 20.96 -6.03
C VAL A 243 -10.64 20.51 -6.59
N ASN A 244 -10.19 19.30 -6.25
CA ASN A 244 -8.93 18.79 -6.74
C ASN A 244 -8.99 18.38 -8.22
N GLN A 245 -10.10 17.83 -8.68
CA GLN A 245 -10.27 17.50 -10.11
C GLN A 245 -10.38 18.77 -10.96
N ASP A 246 -11.09 19.79 -10.50
CA ASP A 246 -11.17 21.09 -11.20
C ASP A 246 -9.79 21.73 -11.34
N ARG A 247 -8.93 21.65 -10.31
CA ARG A 247 -7.54 22.15 -10.38
C ARG A 247 -6.66 21.38 -11.37
N LYS A 248 -6.91 20.08 -11.59
CA LYS A 248 -6.17 19.27 -12.57
C LYS A 248 -6.58 19.57 -14.01
N SER A 249 -7.80 20.02 -14.24
CA SER A 249 -8.32 20.37 -15.58
C SER A 249 -7.90 21.75 -16.08
N VAL A 250 -7.22 22.56 -15.26
CA VAL A 250 -6.80 23.96 -15.54
C VAL A 250 -5.27 24.06 -15.79
N VAL A 251 -4.54 22.94 -15.83
CA VAL A 251 -3.08 22.93 -16.12
C VAL A 251 -2.79 22.29 -17.49
#